data_3df72ab97794e4eefb59f4a5946a7c87
#
_entry.id   3df72ab97794e4eefb59f4a5946a7c87
#
_cell.length_a   1.000
_cell.length_b   1.000
_cell.length_c   1.000
_cell.angle_alpha   90.00
_cell.angle_beta   90.00
_cell.angle_gamma   90.00
#
_symmetry.space_group_name_H-M   'P 1'
#
loop_
_entity.id
_entity.type
_entity.pdbx_description
1 polymer ?
#
loop_
_entity_poly.entity_id
_entity_poly.type
_entity_poly.pdbx_seq_one_letter_code
_entity_poly.pdbx_strand_id
1 'polypeptide(L)'
;MIPGQLRAMVMSLPEVIERQTWGKPTFRVQNKLCVTLAPDGSSVTLKSSPEEQQALIAADPDTFTTAAHLGRHGWITVLLDRANESDMEELVTDAWRRAAPKGLLSERHSQD
;
A
#
# COMPACT_ATOMS: atom_id res chain seq x y z
N MET A 1 -2.41 -12.11 -7.02
CA MET A 1 -1.71 -11.00 -7.70
C MET A 1 -0.20 -11.23 -7.59
N ILE A 2 0.54 -10.99 -8.66
CA ILE A 2 1.99 -11.13 -8.64
C ILE A 2 2.67 -9.79 -8.34
N PRO A 3 3.92 -9.80 -7.82
CA PRO A 3 4.61 -8.56 -7.43
C PRO A 3 4.74 -7.53 -8.56
N GLY A 4 4.95 -7.97 -9.79
CA GLY A 4 5.08 -7.05 -10.93
C GLY A 4 3.79 -6.27 -11.20
N GLN A 5 2.64 -6.90 -11.02
CA GLN A 5 1.35 -6.22 -11.15
C GLN A 5 1.17 -5.18 -10.06
N LEU A 6 1.55 -5.52 -8.83
CA LEU A 6 1.49 -4.58 -7.71
C LEU A 6 2.39 -3.39 -7.97
N ARG A 7 3.63 -3.63 -8.39
CA ARG A 7 4.59 -2.55 -8.69
C ARG A 7 4.02 -1.60 -9.74
N ALA A 8 3.48 -2.14 -10.84
CA ALA A 8 2.91 -1.33 -11.91
C ALA A 8 1.76 -0.47 -11.38
N MET A 9 0.92 -1.04 -10.54
CA MET A 9 -0.21 -0.34 -9.94
C MET A 9 0.24 0.84 -9.06
N VAL A 10 1.22 0.61 -8.20
CA VAL A 10 1.76 1.65 -7.31
C VAL A 10 2.46 2.75 -8.12
N MET A 11 3.28 2.35 -9.09
CA MET A 11 4.04 3.30 -9.89
C MET A 11 3.18 4.11 -10.86
N SER A 12 1.93 3.72 -11.07
CA SER A 12 1.00 4.50 -11.89
C SER A 12 0.47 5.73 -11.17
N LEU A 13 0.63 5.81 -9.85
CA LEU A 13 0.14 6.94 -9.07
C LEU A 13 1.13 8.12 -9.12
N PRO A 14 0.63 9.37 -9.01
CA PRO A 14 1.48 10.55 -9.18
C PRO A 14 2.65 10.62 -8.20
N GLU A 15 3.82 10.94 -8.71
CA GLU A 15 5.04 11.20 -7.95
C GLU A 15 5.53 10.06 -7.06
N VAL A 16 5.11 8.83 -7.35
CA VAL A 16 5.63 7.67 -6.60
C VAL A 16 7.04 7.35 -7.08
N ILE A 17 7.96 7.17 -6.13
CA ILE A 17 9.33 6.72 -6.39
C ILE A 17 9.53 5.38 -5.69
N GLU A 18 10.16 4.45 -6.40
CA GLU A 18 10.59 3.20 -5.79
C GLU A 18 12.02 3.36 -5.28
N ARG A 19 12.29 2.88 -4.08
CA ARG A 19 13.61 2.94 -3.47
C ARG A 19 13.88 1.63 -2.74
N GLN A 20 15.11 1.12 -2.86
CA GLN A 20 15.52 -0.04 -2.08
C GLN A 20 15.87 0.42 -0.67
N THR A 21 15.25 -0.19 0.33
CA THR A 21 15.50 0.13 1.73
C THR A 21 15.65 -1.18 2.50
N TRP A 22 16.84 -1.42 3.04
CA TRP A 22 17.14 -2.61 3.83
C TRP A 22 16.83 -3.91 3.09
N GLY A 23 17.15 -3.95 1.79
CA GLY A 23 16.99 -5.12 0.95
C GLY A 23 15.59 -5.36 0.41
N LYS A 24 14.68 -4.42 0.57
CA LYS A 24 13.32 -4.55 0.04
C LYS A 24 12.86 -3.31 -0.71
N PRO A 25 12.00 -3.47 -1.73
CA PRO A 25 11.42 -2.34 -2.44
C PRO A 25 10.48 -1.54 -1.53
N THR A 26 10.66 -0.22 -1.51
CA THR A 26 9.75 0.69 -0.83
C THR A 26 9.26 1.71 -1.84
N PHE A 27 8.02 2.17 -1.67
CA PHE A 27 7.40 3.14 -2.55
C PHE A 27 7.01 4.36 -1.74
N ARG A 28 7.44 5.53 -2.22
CA ARG A 28 7.33 6.79 -1.46
C ARG A 28 6.74 7.89 -2.32
N VAL A 29 6.02 8.80 -1.66
CA VAL A 29 5.52 10.02 -2.26
C VAL A 29 6.18 11.17 -1.51
N GLN A 30 7.05 11.94 -2.18
CA GLN A 30 7.80 13.04 -1.54
C GLN A 30 8.43 12.61 -0.22
N ASN A 31 9.17 11.50 -0.25
CA ASN A 31 9.87 10.89 0.89
C ASN A 31 8.96 10.25 1.95
N LYS A 32 7.66 10.28 1.79
CA LYS A 32 6.76 9.62 2.73
C LYS A 32 6.45 8.21 2.24
N LEU A 33 6.73 7.24 3.08
CA LEU A 33 6.51 5.83 2.78
C LEU A 33 5.01 5.54 2.69
N CYS A 34 4.58 4.80 1.68
CA CYS A 34 3.19 4.37 1.57
C CYS A 34 3.04 2.87 1.34
N VAL A 35 4.00 2.23 0.70
CA VAL A 35 3.94 0.79 0.38
C VAL A 35 5.32 0.19 0.53
N THR A 36 5.41 -1.03 1.08
CA THR A 36 6.63 -1.83 1.07
C THR A 36 6.30 -3.23 0.55
N LEU A 37 7.21 -3.81 -0.23
CA LEU A 37 7.04 -5.14 -0.77
C LEU A 37 8.03 -6.08 -0.08
N ALA A 38 7.57 -7.27 0.32
CA ALA A 38 8.47 -8.25 0.90
C ALA A 38 9.54 -8.66 -0.12
N PRO A 39 10.80 -8.93 0.32
CA PRO A 39 11.88 -9.28 -0.62
C PRO A 39 11.56 -10.50 -1.49
N ASP A 40 10.81 -11.46 -0.96
CA ASP A 40 10.43 -12.67 -1.71
C ASP A 40 9.15 -12.48 -2.55
N GLY A 41 8.53 -11.30 -2.49
CA GLY A 41 7.32 -11.01 -3.27
C GLY A 41 6.04 -11.63 -2.72
N SER A 42 6.08 -12.24 -1.53
CA SER A 42 4.92 -12.95 -0.98
C SER A 42 3.85 -12.03 -0.39
N SER A 43 4.23 -10.85 0.06
CA SER A 43 3.30 -9.93 0.72
C SER A 43 3.66 -8.49 0.46
N VAL A 44 2.68 -7.62 0.68
CA VAL A 44 2.85 -6.17 0.58
C VAL A 44 2.31 -5.55 1.86
N THR A 45 2.99 -4.50 2.35
CA THR A 45 2.53 -3.75 3.52
C THR A 45 2.14 -2.35 3.06
N LEU A 46 0.96 -1.91 3.45
CA LEU A 46 0.33 -0.69 2.96
C LEU A 46 -0.07 0.21 4.12
N LYS A 47 0.12 1.52 3.92
CA LYS A 47 -0.35 2.51 4.87
C LYS A 47 -1.89 2.49 4.88
N SER A 48 -2.48 2.47 6.07
CA SER A 48 -3.93 2.42 6.25
C SER A 48 -4.30 3.13 7.57
N SER A 49 -5.44 2.81 8.14
CA SER A 49 -5.88 3.32 9.44
C SER A 49 -6.21 2.16 10.37
N PRO A 50 -6.22 2.39 11.70
CA PRO A 50 -6.62 1.33 12.63
C PRO A 50 -8.01 0.76 12.35
N GLU A 51 -8.96 1.60 11.99
CA GLU A 51 -10.32 1.18 11.68
C GLU A 51 -10.38 0.31 10.43
N GLU A 52 -9.71 0.74 9.36
CA GLU A 52 -9.65 -0.03 8.12
C GLU A 52 -8.90 -1.34 8.30
N GLN A 53 -7.79 -1.30 9.05
CA GLN A 53 -7.01 -2.49 9.37
C GLN A 53 -7.89 -3.54 10.05
N GLN A 54 -8.64 -3.15 11.07
CA GLN A 54 -9.50 -4.07 11.80
C GLN A 54 -10.61 -4.63 10.93
N ALA A 55 -11.21 -3.78 10.10
CA ALA A 55 -12.28 -4.21 9.20
C ALA A 55 -11.80 -5.24 8.19
N LEU A 56 -10.62 -5.02 7.60
CA LEU A 56 -10.04 -5.94 6.63
C LEU A 56 -9.68 -7.28 7.27
N ILE A 57 -9.06 -7.26 8.45
CA ILE A 57 -8.69 -8.48 9.16
C ILE A 57 -9.94 -9.26 9.57
N ALA A 58 -10.98 -8.57 10.04
CA ALA A 58 -12.22 -9.23 10.41
C ALA A 58 -12.91 -9.88 9.22
N ALA A 59 -12.84 -9.23 8.05
CA ALA A 59 -13.46 -9.74 6.83
C ALA A 59 -12.72 -10.95 6.25
N ASP A 60 -11.38 -10.94 6.29
CA ASP A 60 -10.57 -12.01 5.68
C ASP A 60 -9.22 -12.13 6.38
N PRO A 61 -9.16 -12.80 7.53
CA PRO A 61 -7.90 -12.93 8.30
C PRO A 61 -6.86 -13.81 7.63
N ASP A 62 -7.23 -14.56 6.60
CA ASP A 62 -6.28 -15.38 5.84
C ASP A 62 -5.50 -14.53 4.82
N THR A 63 -6.03 -13.38 4.43
CA THR A 63 -5.41 -12.48 3.46
C THR A 63 -4.75 -11.29 4.11
N PHE A 64 -5.38 -10.73 5.16
CA PHE A 64 -4.95 -9.49 5.80
C PHE A 64 -4.46 -9.73 7.22
N THR A 65 -3.30 -9.14 7.55
CA THR A 65 -2.74 -9.23 8.90
C THR A 65 -2.20 -7.86 9.33
N THR A 66 -1.97 -7.70 10.63
CA THR A 66 -1.34 -6.51 11.16
C THR A 66 0.12 -6.45 10.70
N ALA A 67 0.56 -5.29 10.21
CA ALA A 67 1.94 -5.11 9.77
C ALA A 67 2.90 -5.18 10.94
N ALA A 68 4.06 -5.82 10.73
CA ALA A 68 5.13 -5.81 11.71
C ALA A 68 5.62 -4.38 11.92
N HIS A 69 5.88 -3.98 13.15
CA HIS A 69 6.38 -2.65 13.57
C HIS A 69 5.42 -1.49 13.26
N LEU A 70 4.78 -1.47 12.11
CA LEU A 70 3.89 -0.39 11.69
C LEU A 70 2.41 -0.66 11.98
N GLY A 71 2.09 -1.87 12.43
CA GLY A 71 0.71 -2.26 12.69
C GLY A 71 -0.01 -1.38 13.72
N ARG A 72 0.72 -0.90 14.71
CA ARG A 72 0.16 -0.01 15.75
C ARG A 72 -0.32 1.33 15.19
N HIS A 73 0.16 1.69 13.99
CA HIS A 73 -0.25 2.91 13.28
C HIS A 73 -1.33 2.63 12.23
N GLY A 74 -1.86 1.41 12.20
CA GLY A 74 -2.92 1.04 11.26
C GLY A 74 -2.46 0.44 9.94
N TRP A 75 -1.17 0.22 9.75
CA TRP A 75 -0.67 -0.41 8.53
C TRP A 75 -1.11 -1.86 8.44
N ILE A 76 -1.33 -2.32 7.20
CA ILE A 76 -1.85 -3.66 6.92
C ILE A 76 -0.89 -4.44 6.03
N THR A 77 -0.72 -5.73 6.29
CA THR A 77 0.04 -6.63 5.42
C THR A 77 -0.95 -7.52 4.68
N VAL A 78 -0.75 -7.64 3.37
CA VAL A 78 -1.62 -8.41 2.47
C VAL A 78 -0.81 -9.51 1.81
N LEU A 79 -1.31 -10.76 1.87
CA LEU A 79 -0.72 -11.87 1.14
C LEU A 79 -1.12 -11.77 -0.33
N LEU A 80 -0.15 -11.54 -1.21
CA LEU A 80 -0.42 -11.29 -2.63
C LEU A 80 -1.10 -12.46 -3.33
N ASP A 81 -0.78 -13.69 -2.96
CA ASP A 81 -1.40 -14.88 -3.56
C ASP A 81 -2.90 -14.94 -3.33
N ARG A 82 -3.40 -14.28 -2.30
CA ARG A 82 -4.81 -14.29 -1.94
C ARG A 82 -5.52 -12.99 -2.29
N ALA A 83 -4.79 -11.99 -2.76
CA ALA A 83 -5.32 -10.66 -3.04
C ALA A 83 -5.93 -10.61 -4.44
N ASN A 84 -7.07 -9.93 -4.58
CA ASN A 84 -7.62 -9.66 -5.90
C ASN A 84 -7.26 -8.24 -6.35
N GLU A 85 -7.24 -8.05 -7.67
CA GLU A 85 -6.78 -6.81 -8.29
C GLU A 85 -7.66 -5.61 -7.89
N SER A 86 -8.96 -5.80 -7.87
CA SER A 86 -9.90 -4.73 -7.55
C SER A 86 -9.70 -4.19 -6.13
N ASP A 87 -9.58 -5.09 -5.16
CA ASP A 87 -9.34 -4.70 -3.76
C ASP A 87 -7.99 -4.02 -3.61
N MET A 88 -6.96 -4.54 -4.30
CA MET A 88 -5.63 -3.98 -4.22
C MET A 88 -5.55 -2.59 -4.82
N GLU A 89 -6.29 -2.32 -5.88
CA GLU A 89 -6.36 -1.00 -6.48
C GLU A 89 -6.88 0.04 -5.47
N GLU A 90 -7.92 -0.31 -4.74
CA GLU A 90 -8.48 0.57 -3.71
C GLU A 90 -7.50 0.78 -2.56
N LEU A 91 -6.88 -0.30 -2.09
CA LEU A 91 -5.94 -0.24 -0.96
C LEU A 91 -4.68 0.54 -1.30
N VAL A 92 -4.14 0.35 -2.50
CA VAL A 92 -2.96 1.07 -2.97
C VAL A 92 -3.27 2.56 -3.13
N THR A 93 -4.40 2.89 -3.72
CA THR A 93 -4.82 4.28 -3.90
C THR A 93 -5.02 4.96 -2.55
N ASP A 94 -5.65 4.27 -1.59
CA ASP A 94 -5.85 4.79 -0.24
C ASP A 94 -4.50 5.04 0.46
N ALA A 95 -3.56 4.08 0.34
CA ALA A 95 -2.24 4.24 0.93
C ALA A 95 -1.52 5.48 0.37
N TRP A 96 -1.62 5.69 -0.94
CA TRP A 96 -1.06 6.86 -1.61
C TRP A 96 -1.69 8.15 -1.07
N ARG A 97 -3.03 8.19 -0.97
CA ARG A 97 -3.72 9.37 -0.45
C ARG A 97 -3.30 9.74 0.96
N ARG A 98 -3.04 8.75 1.80
CA ARG A 98 -2.62 8.98 3.19
C ARG A 98 -1.20 9.51 3.28
N ALA A 99 -0.37 9.27 2.27
CA ALA A 99 1.03 9.74 2.26
C ALA A 99 1.19 11.02 1.46
N ALA A 100 0.35 11.27 0.45
CA ALA A 100 0.50 12.38 -0.47
C ALA A 100 0.18 13.73 0.20
N PRO A 101 0.90 14.81 -0.15
CA PRO A 101 0.59 16.15 0.35
C PRO A 101 -0.72 16.67 -0.26
N LYS A 102 -1.35 17.60 0.43
CA LYS A 102 -2.66 18.16 0.03
C LYS A 102 -2.68 18.72 -1.38
N GLY A 103 -1.61 19.40 -1.80
CA GLY A 103 -1.54 19.96 -3.15
C GLY A 103 -1.65 18.90 -4.22
N LEU A 104 -0.99 17.76 -4.00
CA LEU A 104 -1.02 16.66 -4.95
C LEU A 104 -2.39 15.98 -4.97
N LEU A 105 -3.05 15.88 -3.84
CA LEU A 105 -4.40 15.36 -3.76
C LEU A 105 -5.40 16.24 -4.52
N SER A 106 -5.25 17.56 -4.42
CA SER A 106 -6.11 18.51 -5.13
C SER A 106 -5.95 18.39 -6.64
N GLU A 107 -4.70 18.24 -7.13
CA GLU A 107 -4.45 18.05 -8.56
C GLU A 107 -5.12 16.79 -9.08
N ARG A 108 -4.96 15.68 -8.36
CA ARG A 108 -5.57 14.43 -8.77
C ARG A 108 -7.10 14.51 -8.76
N HIS A 109 -7.64 15.15 -7.75
CA HIS A 109 -9.09 15.32 -7.63
C HIS A 109 -9.66 16.20 -8.77
N SER A 110 -8.92 17.23 -9.17
CA SER A 110 -9.34 18.13 -10.25
C SER A 110 -9.38 17.45 -11.60
N GLN A 111 -8.63 16.36 -11.78
CA GLN A 111 -8.59 15.64 -13.05
C GLN A 111 -9.72 14.61 -13.18
N ASP A 112 -10.37 14.33 -12.09
CA ASP A 112 -11.48 13.40 -12.07
C ASP A 112 -12.78 14.13 -12.45
#